data_6579c6f1a6539c282672972d90e97a86
#
_entry.id   6579c6f1a6539c282672972d90e97a86
#
_cell.length_a   1.000
_cell.length_b   1.000
_cell.length_c   1.000
_cell.angle_alpha   90.00
_cell.angle_beta   90.00
_cell.angle_gamma   90.00
#
_symmetry.space_group_name_H-M   'P 1'
#
loop_
_entity.id
_entity.type
_entity.pdbx_description
1 polymer ?
#
loop_
_entity_poly.entity_id
_entity_poly.type
_entity_poly.pdbx_seq_one_letter_code
_entity_poly.pdbx_strand_id
1 'polypeptide(L)'
;ARPALTARDWMGVFGLGFSGYYLSSFLDFAGLAYVTANLERLILYLNPTLVLLFGWIAFRRRITRGQMFGMAISYSGVMVVFGHELGLGQSTSAAWGTLLIFLSAVSYSIYLVASGEFVKRLGSLRLVGLATSVACVLCIVQFLLLRPVEVALQVAPAVIWLSVLNATACTALPVLAVMMAVERVGPAMTAQTGMIGPLSTIVLSALILGEPFTVWIAAGTALVIAGIFVFTRLGR
;
A
#
# COMPACT_ATOMS: atom_id res chain seq x y z
N ALA A 1 21.55 23.60 5.28
CA ALA A 1 21.07 23.91 3.91
C ALA A 1 20.60 22.61 3.27
N ARG A 2 19.42 22.58 2.67
CA ARG A 2 18.90 21.39 1.96
C ARG A 2 19.66 21.24 0.64
N PRO A 3 20.08 20.02 0.26
CA PRO A 3 20.82 19.82 -0.98
C PRO A 3 19.98 20.21 -2.21
N ALA A 4 20.62 20.80 -3.21
CA ALA A 4 19.96 21.05 -4.50
C ALA A 4 19.59 19.72 -5.16
N LEU A 5 18.46 19.68 -5.85
CA LEU A 5 17.99 18.51 -6.60
C LEU A 5 18.83 18.36 -7.89
N THR A 6 19.38 17.19 -8.08
CA THR A 6 20.06 16.81 -9.34
C THR A 6 19.04 16.29 -10.35
N ALA A 7 19.42 16.19 -11.63
CA ALA A 7 18.60 15.56 -12.66
C ALA A 7 18.23 14.10 -12.29
N ARG A 8 19.12 13.36 -11.64
CA ARG A 8 18.87 12.00 -11.14
C ARG A 8 17.79 11.99 -10.04
N ASP A 9 17.77 13.02 -9.18
CA ASP A 9 16.73 13.12 -8.14
C ASP A 9 15.38 13.38 -8.78
N TRP A 10 15.30 14.23 -9.78
CA TRP A 10 14.05 14.50 -10.48
C TRP A 10 13.51 13.26 -11.20
N MET A 11 14.38 12.50 -11.89
CA MET A 11 13.98 11.22 -12.49
C MET A 11 13.49 10.22 -11.43
N GLY A 12 14.18 10.15 -10.28
CA GLY A 12 13.76 9.32 -9.16
C GLY A 12 12.41 9.75 -8.58
N VAL A 13 12.23 11.02 -8.30
CA VAL A 13 10.96 11.60 -7.81
C VAL A 13 9.82 11.34 -8.79
N PHE A 14 10.05 11.53 -10.09
CA PHE A 14 9.05 11.21 -11.11
C PHE A 14 8.69 9.71 -11.11
N GLY A 15 9.70 8.83 -11.11
CA GLY A 15 9.49 7.39 -11.06
C GLY A 15 8.73 6.94 -9.79
N LEU A 16 9.04 7.54 -8.64
CA LEU A 16 8.35 7.28 -7.38
C LEU A 16 6.90 7.78 -7.38
N GLY A 17 6.65 8.98 -7.88
CA GLY A 17 5.29 9.52 -8.01
C GLY A 17 4.45 8.72 -9.00
N PHE A 18 5.06 8.32 -10.12
CA PHE A 18 4.41 7.49 -11.12
C PHE A 18 4.08 6.08 -10.58
N SER A 19 5.05 5.36 -10.02
CA SER A 19 4.85 3.97 -9.59
C SER A 19 4.06 3.85 -8.29
N GLY A 20 4.36 4.72 -7.30
CA GLY A 20 3.82 4.58 -5.95
C GLY A 20 2.39 5.08 -5.78
N TYR A 21 2.05 6.17 -6.42
CA TYR A 21 0.75 6.82 -6.20
C TYR A 21 -0.13 6.87 -7.44
N TYR A 22 0.42 7.10 -8.61
CA TYR A 22 -0.38 7.14 -9.83
C TYR A 22 -0.71 5.74 -10.34
N LEU A 23 0.30 4.97 -10.74
CA LEU A 23 0.11 3.67 -11.38
C LEU A 23 -0.48 2.63 -10.42
N SER A 24 0.05 2.55 -9.17
CA SER A 24 -0.46 1.58 -8.21
C SER A 24 -1.93 1.84 -7.88
N SER A 25 -2.31 3.10 -7.60
CA SER A 25 -3.71 3.44 -7.33
C SER A 25 -4.62 3.22 -8.53
N PHE A 26 -4.17 3.57 -9.74
CA PHE A 26 -4.94 3.32 -10.95
C PHE A 26 -5.22 1.84 -11.17
N LEU A 27 -4.21 0.98 -11.05
CA LEU A 27 -4.35 -0.47 -11.19
C LEU A 27 -5.23 -1.07 -10.10
N ASP A 28 -5.12 -0.57 -8.88
CA ASP A 28 -5.90 -1.01 -7.73
C ASP A 28 -7.39 -0.73 -7.92
N PHE A 29 -7.74 0.53 -8.18
CA PHE A 29 -9.14 0.91 -8.45
C PHE A 29 -9.71 0.24 -9.71
N ALA A 30 -8.90 0.07 -10.75
CA ALA A 30 -9.33 -0.68 -11.94
C ALA A 30 -9.60 -2.15 -11.62
N GLY A 31 -8.78 -2.76 -10.74
CA GLY A 31 -8.95 -4.13 -10.29
C GLY A 31 -10.19 -4.32 -9.41
N LEU A 32 -10.46 -3.38 -8.50
CA LEU A 32 -11.65 -3.39 -7.63
C LEU A 32 -12.99 -3.39 -8.39
N ALA A 33 -13.01 -2.98 -9.65
CA ALA A 33 -14.21 -3.11 -10.49
C ALA A 33 -14.58 -4.58 -10.79
N TYR A 34 -13.67 -5.52 -10.58
CA TYR A 34 -13.82 -6.93 -10.95
C TYR A 34 -13.72 -7.91 -9.77
N VAL A 35 -13.25 -7.46 -8.61
CA VAL A 35 -13.06 -8.30 -7.42
C VAL A 35 -13.64 -7.65 -6.18
N THR A 36 -13.85 -8.45 -5.14
CA THR A 36 -14.30 -7.96 -3.83
C THR A 36 -13.15 -7.27 -3.09
N ALA A 37 -13.46 -6.34 -2.19
CA ALA A 37 -12.48 -5.69 -1.33
C ALA A 37 -11.70 -6.69 -0.45
N ASN A 38 -12.31 -7.84 -0.11
CA ASN A 38 -11.63 -8.90 0.65
C ASN A 38 -10.52 -9.56 -0.18
N LEU A 39 -10.78 -9.86 -1.47
CA LEU A 39 -9.78 -10.44 -2.36
C LEU A 39 -8.66 -9.44 -2.67
N GLU A 40 -8.98 -8.17 -2.90
CA GLU A 40 -8.00 -7.08 -3.04
C GLU A 40 -7.05 -7.06 -1.84
N ARG A 41 -7.57 -6.99 -0.62
CA ARG A 41 -6.76 -6.98 0.62
C ARG A 41 -5.87 -8.22 0.74
N LEU A 42 -6.38 -9.40 0.37
CA LEU A 42 -5.59 -10.64 0.35
C LEU A 42 -4.36 -10.53 -0.56
N ILE A 43 -4.53 -9.96 -1.75
CA ILE A 43 -3.43 -9.76 -2.71
C ILE A 43 -2.43 -8.72 -2.17
N LEU A 44 -2.91 -7.63 -1.56
CA LEU A 44 -2.04 -6.60 -0.99
C LEU A 44 -1.20 -7.09 0.21
N TYR A 45 -1.60 -8.18 0.87
CA TYR A 45 -0.74 -8.84 1.86
C TYR A 45 0.55 -9.43 1.29
N LEU A 46 0.67 -9.56 -0.04
CA LEU A 46 1.93 -9.94 -0.68
C LEU A 46 2.99 -8.83 -0.65
N ASN A 47 2.61 -7.58 -0.35
CA ASN A 47 3.54 -6.43 -0.35
C ASN A 47 4.83 -6.67 0.46
N PRO A 48 4.83 -7.17 1.69
CA PRO A 48 6.08 -7.41 2.43
C PRO A 48 7.02 -8.39 1.73
N THR A 49 6.48 -9.45 1.12
CA THR A 49 7.25 -10.41 0.34
C THR A 49 7.86 -9.77 -0.89
N LEU A 50 7.06 -9.01 -1.63
CA LEU A 50 7.51 -8.28 -2.82
C LEU A 50 8.60 -7.26 -2.46
N VAL A 51 8.43 -6.52 -1.36
CA VAL A 51 9.44 -5.56 -0.86
C VAL A 51 10.75 -6.26 -0.50
N LEU A 52 10.71 -7.43 0.15
CA LEU A 52 11.91 -8.21 0.45
C LEU A 52 12.56 -8.73 -0.83
N LEU A 53 11.76 -9.27 -1.76
CA LEU A 53 12.22 -9.79 -3.04
C LEU A 53 12.90 -8.69 -3.87
N PHE A 54 12.27 -7.54 -4.04
CA PHE A 54 12.85 -6.42 -4.79
C PHE A 54 14.05 -5.82 -4.06
N GLY A 55 14.04 -5.76 -2.73
CA GLY A 55 15.18 -5.34 -1.93
C GLY A 55 16.38 -6.27 -2.11
N TRP A 56 16.14 -7.58 -2.22
CA TRP A 56 17.19 -8.55 -2.54
C TRP A 56 17.70 -8.42 -3.98
N ILE A 57 16.82 -8.33 -4.95
CA ILE A 57 17.19 -8.22 -6.38
C ILE A 57 17.93 -6.91 -6.67
N ALA A 58 17.37 -5.77 -6.25
CA ALA A 58 17.90 -4.45 -6.63
C ALA A 58 19.10 -4.02 -5.78
N PHE A 59 19.11 -4.35 -4.49
CA PHE A 59 20.11 -3.85 -3.53
C PHE A 59 20.91 -4.97 -2.86
N ARG A 60 20.73 -6.23 -3.28
CA ARG A 60 21.39 -7.42 -2.71
C ARG A 60 21.25 -7.52 -1.19
N ARG A 61 20.15 -7.01 -0.64
CA ARG A 61 19.84 -7.09 0.80
C ARG A 61 19.58 -8.55 1.18
N ARG A 62 20.30 -9.05 2.17
CA ARG A 62 20.09 -10.42 2.63
C ARG A 62 18.76 -10.56 3.33
N ILE A 63 17.99 -11.59 2.94
CA ILE A 63 16.76 -11.98 3.64
C ILE A 63 17.18 -12.88 4.79
N THR A 64 16.84 -12.51 6.02
CA THR A 64 17.18 -13.31 7.20
C THR A 64 16.15 -14.43 7.43
N ARG A 65 16.57 -15.50 8.11
CA ARG A 65 15.65 -16.59 8.48
C ARG A 65 14.51 -16.09 9.38
N GLY A 66 14.78 -15.12 10.26
CA GLY A 66 13.77 -14.50 11.11
C GLY A 66 12.70 -13.76 10.31
N GLN A 67 13.09 -13.04 9.25
CA GLN A 67 12.14 -12.38 8.35
C GLN A 67 11.25 -13.39 7.62
N MET A 68 11.82 -14.46 7.09
CA MET A 68 11.04 -15.53 6.44
C MET A 68 10.05 -16.18 7.40
N PHE A 69 10.51 -16.50 8.62
CA PHE A 69 9.65 -17.15 9.63
C PHE A 69 8.54 -16.22 10.11
N GLY A 70 8.84 -14.93 10.37
CA GLY A 70 7.84 -13.92 10.72
C GLY A 70 6.79 -13.73 9.63
N MET A 71 7.20 -13.71 8.36
CA MET A 71 6.25 -13.68 7.23
C MET A 71 5.36 -14.92 7.16
N ALA A 72 5.94 -16.12 7.34
CA ALA A 72 5.16 -17.35 7.30
C ALA A 72 4.07 -17.37 8.39
N ILE A 73 4.38 -16.91 9.60
CA ILE A 73 3.40 -16.76 10.69
C ILE A 73 2.34 -15.71 10.32
N SER A 74 2.73 -14.53 9.79
CA SER A 74 1.77 -13.51 9.38
C SER A 74 0.83 -14.03 8.29
N TYR A 75 1.35 -14.70 7.27
CA TYR A 75 0.51 -15.28 6.22
C TYR A 75 -0.42 -16.38 6.72
N SER A 76 0.00 -17.21 7.68
CA SER A 76 -0.92 -18.18 8.29
C SER A 76 -2.09 -17.50 8.99
N GLY A 77 -1.85 -16.35 9.64
CA GLY A 77 -2.90 -15.51 10.21
C GLY A 77 -3.87 -14.96 9.17
N VAL A 78 -3.35 -14.47 8.05
CA VAL A 78 -4.16 -14.02 6.91
C VAL A 78 -5.02 -15.17 6.36
N MET A 79 -4.43 -16.34 6.15
CA MET A 79 -5.15 -17.51 5.63
C MET A 79 -6.26 -18.00 6.58
N VAL A 80 -6.09 -17.86 7.89
CA VAL A 80 -7.12 -18.19 8.88
C VAL A 80 -8.34 -17.27 8.73
N VAL A 81 -8.11 -15.95 8.54
CA VAL A 81 -9.21 -14.99 8.35
C VAL A 81 -9.92 -15.23 7.03
N PHE A 82 -9.16 -15.29 5.94
CA PHE A 82 -9.73 -15.36 4.59
C PHE A 82 -10.19 -16.75 4.18
N GLY A 83 -9.60 -17.83 4.72
CA GLY A 83 -10.07 -19.19 4.46
C GLY A 83 -11.50 -19.43 4.91
N HIS A 84 -11.98 -18.65 5.88
CA HIS A 84 -13.38 -18.69 6.29
C HIS A 84 -14.31 -17.93 5.31
N GLU A 85 -13.81 -16.93 4.58
CA GLU A 85 -14.60 -16.08 3.70
C GLU A 85 -14.61 -16.55 2.22
N LEU A 86 -13.66 -17.39 1.79
CA LEU A 86 -13.46 -17.79 0.38
C LEU A 86 -14.41 -18.91 -0.11
N GLY A 87 -15.64 -18.94 0.33
CA GLY A 87 -16.69 -19.85 -0.20
C GLY A 87 -17.28 -19.47 -1.57
N LEU A 88 -16.66 -18.60 -2.39
CA LEU A 88 -17.31 -17.98 -3.54
C LEU A 88 -16.64 -18.33 -4.88
N GLY A 89 -17.45 -18.86 -5.80
CA GLY A 89 -17.05 -19.18 -7.18
C GLY A 89 -16.52 -17.96 -7.95
N GLN A 90 -15.36 -18.11 -8.56
CA GLN A 90 -14.69 -17.05 -9.32
C GLN A 90 -15.09 -17.06 -10.80
N SER A 91 -15.44 -15.89 -11.34
CA SER A 91 -15.68 -15.67 -12.77
C SER A 91 -14.36 -15.30 -13.50
N THR A 92 -14.33 -15.43 -14.84
CA THR A 92 -13.15 -15.05 -15.67
C THR A 92 -12.76 -13.57 -15.49
N SER A 93 -13.71 -12.70 -15.18
CA SER A 93 -13.49 -11.28 -14.87
C SER A 93 -12.72 -11.09 -13.56
N ALA A 94 -12.89 -11.97 -12.56
CA ALA A 94 -12.16 -11.92 -11.31
C ALA A 94 -10.66 -12.20 -11.49
N ALA A 95 -10.28 -13.06 -12.43
CA ALA A 95 -8.87 -13.31 -12.76
C ALA A 95 -8.18 -12.05 -13.32
N TRP A 96 -8.88 -11.28 -14.16
CA TRP A 96 -8.37 -10.00 -14.66
C TRP A 96 -8.21 -8.97 -13.55
N GLY A 97 -9.21 -8.81 -12.68
CA GLY A 97 -9.13 -7.93 -11.52
C GLY A 97 -7.99 -8.31 -10.57
N THR A 98 -7.83 -9.61 -10.29
CA THR A 98 -6.71 -10.15 -9.48
C THR A 98 -5.35 -9.78 -10.07
N LEU A 99 -5.19 -9.89 -11.40
CA LEU A 99 -3.96 -9.49 -12.08
C LEU A 99 -3.68 -7.98 -11.92
N LEU A 100 -4.69 -7.14 -12.09
CA LEU A 100 -4.53 -5.68 -11.93
C LEU A 100 -4.09 -5.31 -10.52
N ILE A 101 -4.72 -5.89 -9.48
CA ILE A 101 -4.35 -5.64 -8.10
C ILE A 101 -2.94 -6.20 -7.78
N PHE A 102 -2.60 -7.36 -8.33
CA PHE A 102 -1.24 -7.89 -8.18
C PHE A 102 -0.20 -6.94 -8.80
N LEU A 103 -0.45 -6.40 -9.98
CA LEU A 103 0.41 -5.40 -10.62
C LEU A 103 0.48 -4.09 -9.81
N SER A 104 -0.63 -3.69 -9.16
CA SER A 104 -0.64 -2.59 -8.18
C SER A 104 0.31 -2.88 -7.02
N ALA A 105 0.22 -4.05 -6.41
CA ALA A 105 1.10 -4.48 -5.31
C ALA A 105 2.58 -4.50 -5.73
N VAL A 106 2.89 -4.98 -6.92
CA VAL A 106 4.24 -4.94 -7.51
C VAL A 106 4.72 -3.49 -7.64
N SER A 107 3.92 -2.61 -8.24
CA SER A 107 4.25 -1.20 -8.44
C SER A 107 4.50 -0.48 -7.12
N TYR A 108 3.63 -0.68 -6.14
CA TYR A 108 3.78 -0.10 -4.80
C TYR A 108 5.00 -0.64 -4.04
N SER A 109 5.31 -1.92 -4.18
CA SER A 109 6.50 -2.53 -3.56
C SER A 109 7.80 -1.98 -4.14
N ILE A 110 7.85 -1.77 -5.46
CA ILE A 110 8.99 -1.09 -6.13
C ILE A 110 9.15 0.33 -5.58
N TYR A 111 8.04 1.08 -5.47
CA TYR A 111 8.05 2.40 -4.86
C TYR A 111 8.61 2.39 -3.43
N LEU A 112 8.16 1.49 -2.56
CA LEU A 112 8.66 1.41 -1.18
C LEU A 112 10.15 1.12 -1.11
N VAL A 113 10.63 0.17 -1.92
CA VAL A 113 12.04 -0.22 -1.96
C VAL A 113 12.92 0.92 -2.47
N ALA A 114 12.52 1.55 -3.57
CA ALA A 114 13.25 2.68 -4.15
C ALA A 114 13.21 3.91 -3.23
N SER A 115 12.06 4.21 -2.62
CA SER A 115 11.92 5.31 -1.65
C SER A 115 12.90 5.19 -0.48
N GLY A 116 13.21 3.96 -0.03
CA GLY A 116 14.18 3.73 1.03
C GLY A 116 15.60 4.23 0.73
N GLU A 117 15.96 4.43 -0.54
CA GLU A 117 17.25 5.02 -0.93
C GLU A 117 17.15 6.56 -1.07
N PHE A 118 16.08 7.04 -1.70
CA PHE A 118 15.90 8.48 -1.90
C PHE A 118 15.59 9.23 -0.60
N VAL A 119 14.88 8.61 0.35
CA VAL A 119 14.50 9.25 1.63
C VAL A 119 15.72 9.59 2.49
N LYS A 120 16.78 8.78 2.46
CA LYS A 120 18.03 9.03 3.19
C LYS A 120 18.68 10.35 2.80
N ARG A 121 18.51 10.77 1.55
CA ARG A 121 19.10 11.99 1.01
C ARG A 121 18.16 13.18 1.03
N LEU A 122 16.90 12.99 0.70
CA LEU A 122 15.93 14.07 0.55
C LEU A 122 15.11 14.32 1.82
N GLY A 123 15.04 13.33 2.70
CA GLY A 123 14.12 13.31 3.85
C GLY A 123 12.69 12.98 3.44
N SER A 124 11.91 12.45 4.39
CA SER A 124 10.54 11.97 4.15
C SER A 124 9.61 13.08 3.64
N LEU A 125 9.59 14.22 4.29
CA LEU A 125 8.68 15.32 3.93
C LEU A 125 8.88 15.85 2.52
N ARG A 126 10.14 16.04 2.11
CA ARG A 126 10.46 16.56 0.77
C ARG A 126 10.17 15.53 -0.30
N LEU A 127 10.53 14.26 -0.03
CA LEU A 127 10.30 13.16 -0.97
C LEU A 127 8.80 12.96 -1.21
N VAL A 128 8.00 12.90 -0.15
CA VAL A 128 6.54 12.78 -0.24
C VAL A 128 5.95 13.97 -0.99
N GLY A 129 6.28 15.21 -0.59
CA GLY A 129 5.74 16.38 -1.25
C GLY A 129 6.00 16.39 -2.76
N LEU A 130 7.22 16.07 -3.19
CA LEU A 130 7.56 16.04 -4.62
C LEU A 130 6.91 14.86 -5.35
N ALA A 131 6.96 13.65 -4.80
CA ALA A 131 6.39 12.46 -5.44
C ALA A 131 4.86 12.53 -5.56
N THR A 132 4.16 12.98 -4.50
CA THR A 132 2.71 13.16 -4.55
C THR A 132 2.31 14.29 -5.51
N SER A 133 3.09 15.37 -5.60
CA SER A 133 2.85 16.43 -6.59
C SER A 133 2.92 15.89 -8.02
N VAL A 134 3.91 15.06 -8.33
CA VAL A 134 4.00 14.38 -9.64
C VAL A 134 2.77 13.53 -9.90
N ALA A 135 2.36 12.71 -8.93
CA ALA A 135 1.17 11.86 -9.07
C ALA A 135 -0.10 12.69 -9.28
N CYS A 136 -0.27 13.79 -8.53
CA CYS A 136 -1.41 14.70 -8.70
C CYS A 136 -1.45 15.29 -10.12
N VAL A 137 -0.32 15.75 -10.64
CA VAL A 137 -0.23 16.27 -12.03
C VAL A 137 -0.63 15.18 -13.02
N LEU A 138 -0.13 13.95 -12.86
CA LEU A 138 -0.49 12.82 -13.73
C LEU A 138 -1.99 12.49 -13.66
N CYS A 139 -2.58 12.48 -12.47
CA CYS A 139 -4.02 12.26 -12.30
C CYS A 139 -4.86 13.37 -12.96
N ILE A 140 -4.45 14.64 -12.80
CA ILE A 140 -5.13 15.78 -13.42
C ILE A 140 -5.03 15.70 -14.95
N VAL A 141 -3.84 15.42 -15.49
CA VAL A 141 -3.64 15.24 -16.93
C VAL A 141 -4.50 14.10 -17.47
N GLN A 142 -4.51 12.95 -16.78
CA GLN A 142 -5.36 11.82 -17.15
C GLN A 142 -6.84 12.19 -17.14
N PHE A 143 -7.32 12.91 -16.12
CA PHE A 143 -8.70 13.37 -16.03
C PHE A 143 -9.07 14.28 -17.22
N LEU A 144 -8.23 15.27 -17.52
CA LEU A 144 -8.46 16.21 -18.62
C LEU A 144 -8.44 15.55 -20.00
N LEU A 145 -7.70 14.45 -20.17
CA LEU A 145 -7.65 13.70 -21.42
C LEU A 145 -8.84 12.75 -21.59
N LEU A 146 -9.39 12.21 -20.49
CA LEU A 146 -10.41 11.15 -20.54
C LEU A 146 -11.82 11.63 -20.19
N ARG A 147 -11.96 12.80 -19.57
CA ARG A 147 -13.26 13.32 -19.10
C ARG A 147 -13.42 14.80 -19.43
N PRO A 148 -14.63 15.24 -19.78
CA PRO A 148 -14.91 16.66 -19.94
C PRO A 148 -14.87 17.38 -18.59
N VAL A 149 -14.37 18.63 -18.58
CA VAL A 149 -14.19 19.45 -17.35
C VAL A 149 -15.52 19.70 -16.63
N GLU A 150 -16.63 19.74 -17.37
CA GLU A 150 -17.97 19.95 -16.85
C GLU A 150 -18.35 18.92 -15.77
N VAL A 151 -17.84 17.69 -15.87
CA VAL A 151 -18.06 16.65 -14.86
C VAL A 151 -17.54 17.06 -13.48
N ALA A 152 -16.41 17.76 -13.42
CA ALA A 152 -15.83 18.23 -12.17
C ALA A 152 -16.60 19.42 -11.58
N LEU A 153 -17.30 20.21 -12.42
CA LEU A 153 -18.06 21.38 -12.00
C LEU A 153 -19.47 21.04 -11.52
N GLN A 154 -19.97 19.84 -11.85
CA GLN A 154 -21.34 19.39 -11.52
C GLN A 154 -21.39 18.49 -10.29
N VAL A 155 -20.29 18.34 -9.52
CA VAL A 155 -20.27 17.53 -8.30
C VAL A 155 -20.98 18.22 -7.14
N ALA A 156 -21.71 17.45 -6.33
CA ALA A 156 -22.35 17.97 -5.14
C ALA A 156 -21.31 18.51 -4.13
N PRO A 157 -21.62 19.59 -3.38
CA PRO A 157 -20.69 20.17 -2.40
C PRO A 157 -20.17 19.15 -1.36
N ALA A 158 -20.99 18.17 -0.98
CA ALA A 158 -20.59 17.09 -0.09
C ALA A 158 -19.44 16.25 -0.67
N VAL A 159 -19.44 15.99 -1.98
CA VAL A 159 -18.37 15.26 -2.65
C VAL A 159 -17.06 16.04 -2.59
N ILE A 160 -17.10 17.35 -2.77
CA ILE A 160 -15.90 18.21 -2.67
C ILE A 160 -15.32 18.14 -1.26
N TRP A 161 -16.16 18.31 -0.23
CA TRP A 161 -15.72 18.26 1.17
C TRP A 161 -15.12 16.90 1.55
N LEU A 162 -15.79 15.81 1.19
CA LEU A 162 -15.31 14.45 1.43
C LEU A 162 -14.01 14.16 0.65
N SER A 163 -13.87 14.70 -0.56
CA SER A 163 -12.64 14.56 -1.35
C SER A 163 -11.46 15.30 -0.70
N VAL A 164 -11.68 16.51 -0.16
CA VAL A 164 -10.66 17.26 0.57
C VAL A 164 -10.26 16.52 1.86
N LEU A 165 -11.23 16.01 2.61
CA LEU A 165 -10.97 15.20 3.80
C LEU A 165 -10.18 13.94 3.46
N ASN A 166 -10.58 13.21 2.42
CA ASN A 166 -9.87 12.02 1.95
C ASN A 166 -8.43 12.35 1.49
N ALA A 167 -8.25 13.41 0.73
CA ALA A 167 -6.94 13.82 0.26
C ALA A 167 -5.99 14.22 1.39
N THR A 168 -6.50 14.87 2.43
CA THR A 168 -5.68 15.35 3.56
C THR A 168 -5.51 14.27 4.64
N ALA A 169 -6.60 13.85 5.28
CA ALA A 169 -6.56 12.97 6.44
C ALA A 169 -6.32 11.49 6.06
N CYS A 170 -6.89 11.01 4.95
CA CYS A 170 -6.80 9.60 4.56
C CYS A 170 -5.68 9.33 3.54
N THR A 171 -5.09 10.36 2.93
CA THR A 171 -4.02 10.17 1.94
C THR A 171 -2.72 10.86 2.36
N ALA A 172 -2.68 12.20 2.42
CA ALA A 172 -1.44 12.93 2.65
C ALA A 172 -0.78 12.60 4.01
N LEU A 173 -1.55 12.56 5.09
CA LEU A 173 -1.06 12.21 6.43
C LEU A 173 -0.53 10.77 6.51
N PRO A 174 -1.27 9.71 6.10
CA PRO A 174 -0.77 8.33 6.13
C PRO A 174 0.44 8.13 5.23
N VAL A 175 0.46 8.72 4.04
CA VAL A 175 1.60 8.66 3.12
C VAL A 175 2.86 9.23 3.75
N LEU A 176 2.76 10.38 4.42
CA LEU A 176 3.89 10.97 5.14
C LEU A 176 4.32 10.07 6.30
N ALA A 177 3.39 9.51 7.07
CA ALA A 177 3.69 8.60 8.18
C ALA A 177 4.42 7.33 7.69
N VAL A 178 3.95 6.73 6.59
CA VAL A 178 4.62 5.58 5.94
C VAL A 178 6.04 5.94 5.51
N MET A 179 6.24 7.11 4.88
CA MET A 179 7.57 7.52 4.43
C MET A 179 8.50 7.84 5.59
N MET A 180 8.00 8.43 6.69
CA MET A 180 8.76 8.59 7.93
C MET A 180 9.14 7.25 8.57
N ALA A 181 8.30 6.24 8.45
CA ALA A 181 8.62 4.88 8.88
C ALA A 181 9.70 4.26 7.97
N VAL A 182 9.58 4.39 6.64
CA VAL A 182 10.61 3.93 5.68
C VAL A 182 11.97 4.58 5.98
N GLU A 183 11.98 5.88 6.31
CA GLU A 183 13.20 6.61 6.66
C GLU A 183 13.86 6.07 7.92
N ARG A 184 13.08 5.68 8.95
CA ARG A 184 13.58 5.26 10.26
C ARG A 184 13.90 3.77 10.35
N VAL A 185 13.03 2.92 9.81
CA VAL A 185 13.10 1.46 10.00
C VAL A 185 13.28 0.69 8.68
N GLY A 186 13.23 1.38 7.56
CA GLY A 186 13.40 0.81 6.23
C GLY A 186 12.12 0.23 5.62
N PRO A 187 12.13 -0.01 4.29
CA PRO A 187 10.93 -0.40 3.54
C PRO A 187 10.37 -1.78 3.95
N ALA A 188 11.22 -2.77 4.22
CA ALA A 188 10.77 -4.12 4.58
C ALA A 188 10.01 -4.15 5.92
N MET A 189 10.55 -3.46 6.94
CA MET A 189 9.90 -3.34 8.25
C MET A 189 8.59 -2.56 8.14
N THR A 190 8.59 -1.47 7.38
CA THR A 190 7.39 -0.65 7.15
C THR A 190 6.30 -1.46 6.47
N ALA A 191 6.63 -2.21 5.41
CA ALA A 191 5.68 -3.07 4.71
C ALA A 191 5.11 -4.17 5.62
N GLN A 192 5.97 -4.82 6.41
CA GLN A 192 5.54 -5.86 7.35
C GLN A 192 4.61 -5.30 8.44
N THR A 193 4.95 -4.15 9.02
CA THR A 193 4.10 -3.50 10.03
C THR A 193 2.76 -3.04 9.44
N GLY A 194 2.75 -2.66 8.16
CA GLY A 194 1.55 -2.29 7.41
C GLY A 194 0.50 -3.40 7.32
N MET A 195 0.87 -4.68 7.54
CA MET A 195 -0.09 -5.79 7.60
C MET A 195 -1.13 -5.66 8.74
N ILE A 196 -0.88 -4.80 9.73
CA ILE A 196 -1.87 -4.46 10.76
C ILE A 196 -3.05 -3.67 10.17
N GLY A 197 -2.82 -2.91 9.10
CA GLY A 197 -3.82 -2.01 8.52
C GLY A 197 -5.16 -2.69 8.19
N PRO A 198 -5.19 -3.71 7.33
CA PRO A 198 -6.42 -4.43 7.01
C PRO A 198 -7.11 -5.06 8.22
N LEU A 199 -6.35 -5.54 9.20
CA LEU A 199 -6.92 -6.09 10.44
C LEU A 199 -7.55 -4.99 11.31
N SER A 200 -6.94 -3.81 11.37
CA SER A 200 -7.53 -2.66 12.08
C SER A 200 -8.85 -2.22 11.42
N THR A 201 -8.95 -2.28 10.10
CA THR A 201 -10.22 -1.97 9.40
C THR A 201 -11.33 -2.96 9.75
N ILE A 202 -11.01 -4.25 9.90
CA ILE A 202 -11.98 -5.27 10.34
C ILE A 202 -12.49 -4.98 11.76
N VAL A 203 -11.57 -4.66 12.68
CA VAL A 203 -11.95 -4.30 14.06
C VAL A 203 -12.82 -3.04 14.08
N LEU A 204 -12.46 -2.01 13.30
CA LEU A 204 -13.24 -0.77 13.20
C LEU A 204 -14.60 -1.01 12.55
N SER A 205 -14.71 -1.88 11.55
CA SER A 205 -15.99 -2.28 10.95
C SER A 205 -16.91 -2.93 11.99
N ALA A 206 -16.37 -3.82 12.82
CA ALA A 206 -17.13 -4.44 13.90
C ALA A 206 -17.62 -3.40 14.93
N LEU A 207 -16.76 -2.45 15.33
CA LEU A 207 -17.10 -1.43 16.34
C LEU A 207 -18.02 -0.33 15.82
N ILE A 208 -17.86 0.10 14.57
CA ILE A 208 -18.56 1.26 14.01
C ILE A 208 -19.80 0.82 13.21
N LEU A 209 -19.70 -0.27 12.44
CA LEU A 209 -20.76 -0.77 11.57
C LEU A 209 -21.56 -1.91 12.20
N GLY A 210 -21.16 -2.42 13.38
CA GLY A 210 -21.82 -3.53 14.06
C GLY A 210 -21.63 -4.88 13.36
N GLU A 211 -20.59 -5.03 12.51
CA GLU A 211 -20.30 -6.29 11.85
C GLU A 211 -19.85 -7.36 12.87
N PRO A 212 -20.17 -8.65 12.67
CA PRO A 212 -19.84 -9.70 13.63
C PRO A 212 -18.32 -9.90 13.73
N PHE A 213 -17.76 -9.71 14.94
CA PHE A 213 -16.35 -9.99 15.22
C PHE A 213 -16.19 -11.47 15.56
N THR A 214 -15.70 -12.24 14.62
CA THR A 214 -15.58 -13.71 14.76
C THR A 214 -14.30 -14.14 15.47
N VAL A 215 -14.30 -15.35 16.04
CA VAL A 215 -13.10 -15.97 16.65
C VAL A 215 -11.98 -16.12 15.61
N TRP A 216 -12.30 -16.34 14.35
CA TRP A 216 -11.34 -16.44 13.25
C TRP A 216 -10.59 -15.12 13.00
N ILE A 217 -11.30 -14.01 13.09
CA ILE A 217 -10.70 -12.65 13.00
C ILE A 217 -9.74 -12.42 14.17
N ALA A 218 -10.15 -12.77 15.40
CA ALA A 218 -9.30 -12.64 16.58
C ALA A 218 -8.03 -13.50 16.47
N ALA A 219 -8.17 -14.77 16.07
CA ALA A 219 -7.06 -15.70 15.90
C ALA A 219 -6.08 -15.24 14.79
N GLY A 220 -6.61 -14.84 13.63
CA GLY A 220 -5.80 -14.33 12.53
C GLY A 220 -5.05 -13.05 12.89
N THR A 221 -5.72 -12.11 13.59
CA THR A 221 -5.08 -10.90 14.11
C THR A 221 -3.93 -11.21 15.06
N ALA A 222 -4.13 -12.13 16.00
CA ALA A 222 -3.09 -12.55 16.93
C ALA A 222 -1.88 -13.17 16.21
N LEU A 223 -2.11 -14.00 15.19
CA LEU A 223 -1.05 -14.59 14.36
C LEU A 223 -0.29 -13.53 13.56
N VAL A 224 -0.98 -12.56 12.96
CA VAL A 224 -0.30 -11.48 12.23
C VAL A 224 0.57 -10.64 13.18
N ILE A 225 0.07 -10.27 14.34
CA ILE A 225 0.85 -9.53 15.37
C ILE A 225 2.07 -10.35 15.82
N ALA A 226 1.90 -11.65 16.08
CA ALA A 226 3.00 -12.53 16.42
C ALA A 226 4.05 -12.62 15.31
N GLY A 227 3.61 -12.73 14.05
CA GLY A 227 4.50 -12.73 12.88
C GLY A 227 5.27 -11.43 12.72
N ILE A 228 4.64 -10.27 12.92
CA ILE A 228 5.32 -8.97 12.92
C ILE A 228 6.36 -8.92 14.06
N PHE A 229 6.02 -9.39 15.25
CA PHE A 229 6.95 -9.42 16.36
C PHE A 229 8.18 -10.29 16.07
N VAL A 230 7.99 -11.50 15.52
CA VAL A 230 9.09 -12.39 15.10
C VAL A 230 9.93 -11.73 14.02
N PHE A 231 9.31 -11.16 12.98
CA PHE A 231 9.98 -10.44 11.91
C PHE A 231 10.86 -9.30 12.45
N THR A 232 10.36 -8.53 13.40
CA THR A 232 11.08 -7.38 13.97
C THR A 232 12.19 -7.77 14.92
N ARG A 233 12.02 -8.83 15.71
CA ARG A 233 12.99 -9.26 16.72
C ARG A 233 14.09 -10.16 16.16
N LEU A 234 13.72 -11.14 15.32
CA LEU A 234 14.64 -12.12 14.76
C LEU A 234 15.13 -11.76 13.35
N GLY A 235 14.59 -10.71 12.76
CA GLY A 235 14.97 -10.24 11.43
C GLY A 235 16.10 -9.20 11.41
N ARG A 236 16.64 -8.89 12.58
CA ARG A 236 17.79 -7.97 12.73
C ARG A 236 19.11 -8.67 12.46
#